data_4c96a27522fc4d8ba8ffa8a8eece9efc
#
_entry.id   4c96a27522fc4d8ba8ffa8a8eece9efc
#
_cell.length_a   1.000
_cell.length_b   1.000
_cell.length_c   1.000
_cell.angle_alpha   90.00
_cell.angle_beta   90.00
_cell.angle_gamma   90.00
#
_symmetry.space_group_name_H-M   'P 1'
#
loop_
_entity.id
_entity.type
_entity.pdbx_description
1 polymer ?
#
loop_
_entity_poly.entity_id
_entity_poly.type
_entity_poly.pdbx_seq_one_letter_code
_entity_poly.pdbx_strand_id
1 'polypeptide(L)'
;MKKLKASLAVVLAAASILSLSGCAEDVAPAPGVTGGDTIQTQGSAVAPATQQTTTTFAENEGVNDAVEQIDLSALDNPDLEVTQRIEWMAWWDIDETTPAAILFKDVYGIPETGKDPERDGRIFDYTTVAYADRYTKLAAAISSDNSPDLFPFEALDFPYGVLQGRYNPVSDIIDVEGPKWDGAREMMEQFRFGDDYYCAFYEFSLNNLMYYKKSNIESIGVEDPRELFEKGEWDWDAFLEISRKWQDSGADKYCVDGYNPENDFMISTGVPMIGNDGTQLVNNLHDPAVERAEENMLTVLQKENLRYPRHELNGWSVNMKAWANDQTLFYADGSLWVFEGNSGLNRFATSFGWPEDEITIVPFPKDPQADAHYVLAKQDSLMWVKGSDNPNGVAAWLDCCVTASQDPAVREAAKAQQKENQGWSDYNLDAYYEWTDLNKTPLTPIFDFKGGLGAVSDGSACENPIQSLTNLVYLTGDQSYTQLRGEHEPAIQAAIDEINEYIAKMS
;
A
#
# COMPACT_ATOMS: atom_id res chain seq x y z
N MET A 1 -55.90 -28.69 -12.93
CA MET A 1 -55.58 -28.21 -11.58
C MET A 1 -54.36 -27.31 -11.68
N LYS A 2 -54.54 -26.07 -11.27
CA LYS A 2 -53.76 -24.91 -11.67
C LYS A 2 -52.40 -24.85 -10.98
N LYS A 3 -51.37 -24.57 -11.75
CA LYS A 3 -50.01 -24.26 -11.29
C LYS A 3 -50.03 -22.87 -10.63
N LEU A 4 -49.53 -22.78 -9.39
CA LEU A 4 -49.18 -21.51 -8.78
C LEU A 4 -47.68 -21.33 -8.97
N LYS A 5 -47.28 -20.31 -9.75
CA LYS A 5 -45.93 -19.75 -9.79
C LYS A 5 -45.85 -18.72 -8.68
N ALA A 6 -44.99 -18.94 -7.70
CA ALA A 6 -44.59 -17.89 -6.74
C ALA A 6 -43.44 -17.13 -7.34
N SER A 7 -43.66 -15.87 -7.66
CA SER A 7 -42.63 -14.88 -8.00
C SER A 7 -42.07 -14.37 -6.70
N LEU A 8 -40.75 -14.55 -6.51
CA LEU A 8 -40.02 -13.92 -5.42
C LEU A 8 -39.70 -12.48 -5.86
N ALA A 9 -40.38 -11.54 -5.28
CA ALA A 9 -40.08 -10.11 -5.45
C ALA A 9 -38.95 -9.74 -4.53
N VAL A 10 -37.84 -9.33 -5.12
CA VAL A 10 -36.73 -8.67 -4.42
C VAL A 10 -37.22 -7.30 -3.98
N VAL A 11 -37.34 -7.08 -2.70
CA VAL A 11 -37.63 -5.77 -2.10
C VAL A 11 -36.30 -5.04 -1.99
N LEU A 12 -36.02 -4.16 -2.93
CA LEU A 12 -35.01 -3.11 -2.75
C LEU A 12 -35.54 -2.12 -1.72
N ALA A 13 -34.96 -2.13 -0.54
CA ALA A 13 -35.14 -1.07 0.44
C ALA A 13 -34.28 0.12 -0.03
N ALA A 14 -34.93 1.12 -0.62
CA ALA A 14 -34.35 2.43 -0.84
C ALA A 14 -34.20 3.12 0.53
N ALA A 15 -32.99 3.13 1.07
CA ALA A 15 -32.63 3.97 2.19
C ALA A 15 -32.53 5.42 1.70
N SER A 16 -33.39 6.24 2.22
CA SER A 16 -33.54 7.65 1.94
C SER A 16 -32.27 8.41 2.34
N ILE A 17 -31.72 9.15 1.39
CA ILE A 17 -30.70 10.16 1.62
C ILE A 17 -31.34 11.28 2.42
N LEU A 18 -31.07 11.35 3.70
CA LEU A 18 -31.26 12.55 4.51
C LEU A 18 -29.93 13.29 4.55
N SER A 19 -29.86 14.34 3.74
CA SER A 19 -28.85 15.37 3.81
C SER A 19 -28.91 16.03 5.20
N LEU A 20 -27.91 15.79 6.02
CA LEU A 20 -27.58 16.62 7.17
C LEU A 20 -26.46 17.55 6.77
N SER A 21 -26.85 18.70 6.22
CA SER A 21 -26.05 19.92 6.22
C SER A 21 -26.10 20.53 7.62
N GLY A 22 -24.96 20.71 8.23
CA GLY A 22 -24.88 21.53 9.42
C GLY A 22 -23.72 21.18 10.32
N CYS A 23 -22.63 21.89 10.16
CA CYS A 23 -21.86 22.57 11.20
C CYS A 23 -20.57 23.13 10.55
N ALA A 24 -20.72 24.25 9.83
CA ALA A 24 -19.64 25.18 9.64
C ALA A 24 -19.99 26.37 10.55
N GLU A 25 -19.36 26.48 11.69
CA GLU A 25 -19.29 27.74 12.41
C GLU A 25 -18.17 28.58 11.82
N ASP A 26 -18.54 29.73 11.28
CA ASP A 26 -17.67 30.80 10.82
C ASP A 26 -16.84 31.33 12.00
N VAL A 27 -15.56 31.02 12.02
CA VAL A 27 -14.58 31.76 12.83
C VAL A 27 -13.92 32.81 11.95
N ALA A 28 -14.19 34.06 12.24
CA ALA A 28 -13.64 35.20 11.54
C ALA A 28 -12.11 35.25 11.62
N PRO A 29 -11.40 35.61 10.53
CA PRO A 29 -9.95 35.68 10.53
C PRO A 29 -9.43 36.90 11.29
N ALA A 30 -8.41 36.70 12.12
CA ALA A 30 -7.61 37.73 12.70
C ALA A 30 -6.78 38.49 11.62
N PRO A 31 -6.57 39.79 11.73
CA PRO A 31 -5.96 40.58 10.68
C PRO A 31 -4.42 40.51 10.70
N GLY A 32 -3.85 40.25 9.54
CA GLY A 32 -2.54 40.73 9.13
C GLY A 32 -1.38 39.75 9.12
N VAL A 33 -1.22 38.99 8.04
CA VAL A 33 0.09 38.75 7.41
C VAL A 33 -0.15 38.61 5.90
N THR A 34 0.37 39.54 5.14
CA THR A 34 0.41 39.50 3.67
C THR A 34 1.66 38.75 3.21
N GLY A 35 1.47 37.71 2.39
CA GLY A 35 2.57 37.03 1.72
C GLY A 35 2.04 35.73 1.13
N GLY A 36 1.68 35.77 -0.17
CA GLY A 36 0.97 34.69 -0.85
C GLY A 36 1.78 33.43 -1.08
N ASP A 37 1.08 32.36 -0.90
CA ASP A 37 1.04 31.20 -1.79
C ASP A 37 -0.10 30.32 -1.28
N THR A 38 -1.16 30.24 -2.05
CA THR A 38 -2.37 29.48 -1.73
C THR A 38 -2.07 27.99 -1.89
N ILE A 39 -1.73 27.32 -0.79
CA ILE A 39 -1.80 25.87 -0.69
C ILE A 39 -3.26 25.55 -0.37
N GLN A 40 -3.94 24.89 -1.29
CA GLN A 40 -5.29 24.39 -1.06
C GLN A 40 -5.25 23.40 0.11
N THR A 41 -5.91 23.75 1.20
CA THR A 41 -6.24 22.82 2.28
C THR A 41 -7.28 21.83 1.75
N GLN A 42 -6.86 20.66 1.36
CA GLN A 42 -7.78 19.53 1.23
C GLN A 42 -8.02 18.96 2.63
N GLY A 43 -9.31 18.91 3.00
CA GLY A 43 -9.76 18.26 4.23
C GLY A 43 -9.33 16.80 4.30
N SER A 44 -9.20 16.29 5.51
CA SER A 44 -8.78 14.94 5.84
C SER A 44 -9.66 13.88 5.16
N ALA A 45 -9.37 13.61 3.90
CA ALA A 45 -9.59 12.31 3.33
C ALA A 45 -8.38 11.45 3.74
N VAL A 46 -8.58 10.20 4.14
CA VAL A 46 -7.56 9.16 4.04
C VAL A 46 -6.78 9.49 2.77
N ALA A 47 -5.48 9.73 2.91
CA ALA A 47 -4.67 10.04 1.76
C ALA A 47 -5.03 9.00 0.69
N PRO A 48 -5.43 9.40 -0.52
CA PRO A 48 -5.66 8.44 -1.57
C PRO A 48 -4.39 7.59 -1.60
N ALA A 49 -4.59 6.27 -1.62
CA ALA A 49 -3.51 5.35 -1.93
C ALA A 49 -2.69 6.03 -3.00
N THR A 50 -1.45 6.23 -2.71
CA THR A 50 -0.50 7.05 -3.44
C THR A 50 -0.91 7.05 -4.92
N GLN A 51 -1.26 8.20 -5.49
CA GLN A 51 -1.16 8.26 -6.94
C GLN A 51 0.23 7.71 -7.20
N GLN A 52 0.32 6.51 -7.79
CA GLN A 52 1.49 6.23 -8.59
C GLN A 52 1.50 7.41 -9.55
N THR A 53 2.28 8.41 -9.20
CA THR A 53 2.66 9.42 -10.16
C THR A 53 3.26 8.58 -11.26
N THR A 54 2.57 8.50 -12.38
CA THR A 54 3.16 8.05 -13.61
C THR A 54 4.40 8.91 -13.75
N THR A 55 5.51 8.39 -13.22
CA THR A 55 6.82 8.89 -13.60
C THR A 55 6.80 8.60 -15.08
N THR A 56 6.60 9.61 -15.91
CA THR A 56 6.88 9.49 -17.34
C THR A 56 8.37 9.18 -17.37
N PHE A 57 8.68 7.90 -17.44
CA PHE A 57 10.03 7.45 -17.68
C PHE A 57 10.39 8.08 -19.03
N ALA A 58 11.19 9.14 -19.01
CA ALA A 58 11.86 9.57 -20.23
C ALA A 58 12.48 8.31 -20.83
N GLU A 59 12.25 8.06 -22.13
CA GLU A 59 12.79 6.89 -22.81
C GLU A 59 14.22 6.65 -22.30
N ASN A 60 14.37 5.64 -21.44
CA ASN A 60 15.67 5.32 -20.88
C ASN A 60 16.24 4.19 -21.70
N GLU A 61 17.19 4.54 -22.58
CA GLU A 61 17.87 3.56 -23.43
C GLU A 61 18.37 2.36 -22.58
N GLY A 62 18.87 2.59 -21.36
CA GLY A 62 19.39 1.54 -20.51
C GLY A 62 18.33 0.53 -20.04
N VAL A 63 17.10 0.96 -19.74
CA VAL A 63 16.00 0.07 -19.37
C VAL A 63 15.50 -0.68 -20.61
N ASN A 64 15.36 -0.01 -21.75
CA ASN A 64 14.95 -0.63 -23.01
C ASN A 64 15.95 -1.70 -23.42
N ASP A 65 17.26 -1.39 -23.40
CA ASP A 65 18.34 -2.33 -23.70
C ASP A 65 18.32 -3.56 -22.77
N ALA A 66 17.99 -3.37 -21.50
CA ALA A 66 17.87 -4.47 -20.54
C ALA A 66 16.67 -5.37 -20.83
N VAL A 67 15.50 -4.78 -21.17
CA VAL A 67 14.31 -5.54 -21.54
C VAL A 67 14.53 -6.36 -22.82
N GLU A 68 15.19 -5.80 -23.84
CA GLU A 68 15.53 -6.52 -25.09
C GLU A 68 16.44 -7.76 -24.84
N GLN A 69 17.12 -7.83 -23.70
CA GLN A 69 18.00 -8.94 -23.33
C GLN A 69 17.32 -10.00 -22.47
N ILE A 70 16.04 -9.80 -22.07
CA ILE A 70 15.31 -10.80 -21.30
C ILE A 70 15.26 -12.13 -22.07
N ASP A 71 15.57 -13.22 -21.38
CA ASP A 71 15.38 -14.56 -21.94
C ASP A 71 13.88 -14.89 -22.02
N LEU A 72 13.33 -14.89 -23.24
CA LEU A 72 11.91 -15.15 -23.48
C LEU A 72 11.46 -16.54 -23.01
N SER A 73 12.37 -17.46 -22.73
CA SER A 73 12.04 -18.74 -22.09
C SER A 73 11.60 -18.58 -20.62
N ALA A 74 11.77 -17.38 -20.04
CA ALA A 74 11.25 -17.04 -18.72
C ALA A 74 9.75 -16.74 -18.75
N LEU A 75 9.15 -16.49 -19.91
CA LEU A 75 7.70 -16.34 -20.06
C LEU A 75 7.02 -17.70 -20.08
N ASP A 76 5.85 -17.79 -19.45
CA ASP A 76 5.09 -19.05 -19.39
C ASP A 76 4.48 -19.43 -20.73
N ASN A 77 3.97 -18.44 -21.47
CA ASN A 77 3.29 -18.64 -22.75
C ASN A 77 3.63 -17.56 -23.78
N PRO A 78 4.88 -17.51 -24.30
CA PRO A 78 5.28 -16.48 -25.27
C PRO A 78 4.53 -16.56 -26.60
N ASP A 79 3.91 -17.70 -26.91
CA ASP A 79 3.12 -17.93 -28.13
C ASP A 79 1.62 -17.66 -27.95
N LEU A 80 1.21 -17.07 -26.82
CA LEU A 80 -0.20 -16.78 -26.53
C LEU A 80 -0.77 -15.77 -27.53
N GLU A 81 -1.92 -16.07 -28.12
CA GLU A 81 -2.57 -15.15 -29.05
C GLU A 81 -3.29 -14.04 -28.30
N VAL A 82 -2.80 -12.80 -28.41
CA VAL A 82 -3.39 -11.59 -27.83
C VAL A 82 -3.87 -10.68 -28.96
N THR A 83 -5.18 -10.67 -29.20
CA THR A 83 -5.79 -10.00 -30.36
C THR A 83 -6.49 -8.70 -30.00
N GLN A 84 -6.79 -8.47 -28.71
CA GLN A 84 -7.50 -7.28 -28.27
C GLN A 84 -6.74 -6.57 -27.14
N ARG A 85 -6.93 -5.23 -27.09
CA ARG A 85 -6.36 -4.41 -26.02
C ARG A 85 -6.99 -4.77 -24.69
N ILE A 86 -6.21 -4.59 -23.62
CA ILE A 86 -6.63 -4.86 -22.25
C ILE A 86 -7.45 -3.66 -21.75
N GLU A 87 -8.67 -3.90 -21.29
CA GLU A 87 -9.50 -2.85 -20.71
C GLU A 87 -9.11 -2.57 -19.27
N TRP A 88 -8.56 -1.38 -19.04
CA TRP A 88 -8.13 -0.90 -17.75
C TRP A 88 -9.10 0.13 -17.17
N MET A 89 -9.69 -0.13 -16.02
CA MET A 89 -10.55 0.82 -15.30
C MET A 89 -9.88 1.25 -14.01
N ALA A 90 -9.51 2.52 -13.89
CA ALA A 90 -8.87 3.06 -12.70
C ALA A 90 -9.00 4.58 -12.63
N TRP A 91 -8.41 5.19 -11.60
CA TRP A 91 -8.27 6.66 -11.48
C TRP A 91 -6.93 7.18 -12.01
N TRP A 92 -6.10 6.30 -12.56
CA TRP A 92 -4.86 6.62 -13.31
C TRP A 92 -4.73 5.71 -14.52
N ASP A 93 -4.01 6.18 -15.55
CA ASP A 93 -3.68 5.38 -16.74
C ASP A 93 -2.39 4.59 -16.50
N ILE A 94 -2.23 3.42 -17.11
CA ILE A 94 -1.01 2.63 -17.06
C ILE A 94 0.03 3.28 -17.98
N ASP A 95 1.24 3.48 -17.47
CA ASP A 95 2.37 3.95 -18.26
C ASP A 95 2.91 2.79 -19.11
N GLU A 96 2.76 2.92 -20.41
CA GLU A 96 3.22 1.94 -21.38
C GLU A 96 4.70 2.08 -21.78
N THR A 97 5.48 2.85 -21.01
CA THR A 97 6.94 2.93 -21.11
C THR A 97 7.63 2.11 -20.00
N THR A 98 6.85 1.39 -19.18
CA THR A 98 7.38 0.48 -18.17
C THR A 98 8.04 -0.74 -18.79
N PRO A 99 9.01 -1.40 -18.09
CA PRO A 99 9.65 -2.63 -18.58
C PRO A 99 8.65 -3.71 -19.00
N ALA A 100 7.59 -3.92 -18.21
CA ALA A 100 6.53 -4.89 -18.54
C ALA A 100 5.80 -4.54 -19.84
N ALA A 101 5.53 -3.26 -20.09
CA ALA A 101 4.84 -2.83 -21.31
C ALA A 101 5.74 -2.93 -22.54
N ILE A 102 7.04 -2.68 -22.39
CA ILE A 102 8.02 -2.87 -23.47
C ILE A 102 8.09 -4.36 -23.81
N LEU A 103 8.31 -5.23 -22.80
CA LEU A 103 8.35 -6.67 -22.99
C LEU A 103 7.07 -7.21 -23.64
N PHE A 104 5.90 -6.75 -23.21
CA PHE A 104 4.63 -7.14 -23.81
C PHE A 104 4.56 -6.80 -25.31
N LYS A 105 4.96 -5.58 -25.68
CA LYS A 105 4.97 -5.14 -27.08
C LYS A 105 5.94 -5.95 -27.94
N ASP A 106 7.09 -6.31 -27.39
CA ASP A 106 8.12 -7.06 -28.11
C ASP A 106 7.70 -8.50 -28.34
N VAL A 107 6.99 -9.13 -27.40
CA VAL A 107 6.58 -10.53 -27.47
C VAL A 107 5.25 -10.71 -28.18
N TYR A 108 4.22 -9.97 -27.75
CA TYR A 108 2.84 -10.17 -28.24
C TYR A 108 2.41 -9.13 -29.29
N GLY A 109 3.24 -8.09 -29.48
CA GLY A 109 2.90 -6.96 -30.35
C GLY A 109 1.88 -6.02 -29.72
N ILE A 110 1.40 -5.09 -30.55
CA ILE A 110 0.32 -4.18 -30.19
C ILE A 110 -1.00 -4.79 -30.68
N PRO A 111 -1.98 -5.04 -29.79
CA PRO A 111 -3.24 -5.63 -30.20
C PRO A 111 -3.99 -4.75 -31.20
N GLU A 112 -4.54 -5.38 -32.26
CA GLU A 112 -5.17 -4.67 -33.36
C GLU A 112 -6.56 -4.11 -33.02
N THR A 113 -7.26 -4.74 -32.07
CA THR A 113 -8.64 -4.42 -31.72
C THR A 113 -8.75 -3.86 -30.31
N GLY A 114 -9.65 -2.91 -30.15
CA GLY A 114 -10.00 -2.30 -28.87
C GLY A 114 -11.26 -1.46 -28.99
N LYS A 115 -11.81 -1.04 -27.86
CA LYS A 115 -13.05 -0.27 -27.79
C LYS A 115 -12.84 1.21 -28.08
N ASP A 116 -11.65 1.75 -27.73
CA ASP A 116 -11.33 3.16 -27.92
C ASP A 116 -10.41 3.38 -29.15
N PRO A 117 -10.91 3.94 -30.26
CA PRO A 117 -10.09 4.23 -31.44
C PRO A 117 -9.00 5.31 -31.19
N GLU A 118 -9.15 6.15 -30.18
CA GLU A 118 -8.14 7.16 -29.81
C GLU A 118 -6.91 6.53 -29.13
N ARG A 119 -7.03 5.26 -28.74
CA ARG A 119 -5.96 4.46 -28.13
C ARG A 119 -5.28 3.50 -29.12
N ASP A 120 -5.50 3.65 -30.41
CA ASP A 120 -4.80 2.83 -31.41
C ASP A 120 -3.27 2.96 -31.27
N GLY A 121 -2.59 1.81 -31.31
CA GLY A 121 -1.14 1.74 -31.06
C GLY A 121 -0.79 1.58 -29.58
N ARG A 122 -1.77 1.38 -28.69
CA ARG A 122 -1.58 1.15 -27.25
C ARG A 122 -1.94 -0.29 -26.88
N ILE A 123 -1.41 -0.75 -25.74
CA ILE A 123 -1.77 -2.05 -25.14
C ILE A 123 -3.12 -1.97 -24.45
N PHE A 124 -3.41 -0.81 -23.83
CA PHE A 124 -4.56 -0.63 -22.95
C PHE A 124 -5.64 0.29 -23.55
N ASP A 125 -6.88 -0.11 -23.37
CA ASP A 125 -8.04 0.78 -23.40
C ASP A 125 -8.31 1.27 -21.97
N TYR A 126 -8.26 2.59 -21.75
CA TYR A 126 -8.35 3.17 -20.41
C TYR A 126 -9.71 3.81 -20.15
N THR A 127 -10.40 3.34 -19.12
CA THR A 127 -11.62 3.95 -18.59
C THR A 127 -11.32 4.65 -17.26
N THR A 128 -11.33 5.97 -17.28
CA THR A 128 -11.10 6.76 -16.06
C THR A 128 -12.32 6.76 -15.14
N VAL A 129 -12.09 6.57 -13.84
CA VAL A 129 -13.11 6.68 -12.79
C VAL A 129 -12.62 7.57 -11.67
N ALA A 130 -13.51 8.31 -11.02
CA ALA A 130 -13.14 9.03 -9.81
C ALA A 130 -12.89 8.05 -8.66
N TYR A 131 -11.87 8.30 -7.85
CA TYR A 131 -11.52 7.42 -6.71
C TYR A 131 -12.70 7.14 -5.79
N ALA A 132 -13.52 8.17 -5.48
CA ALA A 132 -14.70 8.01 -4.62
C ALA A 132 -15.79 7.10 -5.22
N ASP A 133 -15.88 7.00 -6.56
CA ASP A 133 -16.94 6.27 -7.25
C ASP A 133 -16.49 4.90 -7.79
N ARG A 134 -15.22 4.53 -7.63
CA ARG A 134 -14.56 3.41 -8.32
C ARG A 134 -15.29 2.09 -8.20
N TYR A 135 -15.66 1.68 -6.99
CA TYR A 135 -16.35 0.40 -6.78
C TYR A 135 -17.80 0.41 -7.28
N THR A 136 -18.49 1.55 -7.19
CA THR A 136 -19.83 1.71 -7.74
C THR A 136 -19.81 1.60 -9.28
N LYS A 137 -18.81 2.21 -9.91
CA LYS A 137 -18.61 2.14 -11.37
C LYS A 137 -18.23 0.74 -11.82
N LEU A 138 -17.31 0.07 -11.08
CA LEU A 138 -16.94 -1.32 -11.36
C LEU A 138 -18.17 -2.24 -11.28
N ALA A 139 -18.94 -2.16 -10.20
CA ALA A 139 -20.15 -2.96 -10.02
C ALA A 139 -21.20 -2.70 -11.13
N ALA A 140 -21.33 -1.44 -11.58
CA ALA A 140 -22.23 -1.10 -12.68
C ALA A 140 -21.73 -1.68 -14.02
N ALA A 141 -20.43 -1.65 -14.29
CA ALA A 141 -19.83 -2.24 -15.48
C ALA A 141 -20.06 -3.75 -15.54
N ILE A 142 -19.80 -4.46 -14.43
CA ILE A 142 -20.04 -5.91 -14.31
C ILE A 142 -21.53 -6.23 -14.52
N SER A 143 -22.42 -5.46 -13.91
CA SER A 143 -23.88 -5.71 -14.00
C SER A 143 -24.47 -5.43 -15.39
N SER A 144 -23.77 -4.67 -16.23
CA SER A 144 -24.20 -4.31 -17.60
C SER A 144 -23.49 -5.12 -18.69
N ASP A 145 -22.78 -6.20 -18.33
CA ASP A 145 -21.98 -7.01 -19.25
C ASP A 145 -20.94 -6.18 -20.04
N ASN A 146 -20.38 -5.15 -19.40
CA ASN A 146 -19.35 -4.28 -19.96
C ASN A 146 -18.18 -4.17 -18.97
N SER A 147 -17.74 -5.32 -18.45
CA SER A 147 -16.64 -5.42 -17.51
C SER A 147 -15.33 -4.97 -18.13
N PRO A 148 -14.49 -4.21 -17.43
CA PRO A 148 -13.09 -4.09 -17.80
C PRO A 148 -12.37 -5.43 -17.58
N ASP A 149 -11.16 -5.56 -18.13
CA ASP A 149 -10.33 -6.75 -17.89
C ASP A 149 -9.61 -6.67 -16.54
N LEU A 150 -9.07 -5.49 -16.24
CA LEU A 150 -8.27 -5.25 -15.06
C LEU A 150 -8.78 -4.07 -14.24
N PHE A 151 -8.63 -4.22 -12.94
CA PHE A 151 -8.87 -3.20 -11.92
C PHE A 151 -7.73 -3.19 -10.90
N PRO A 152 -7.38 -2.05 -10.28
CA PRO A 152 -6.33 -2.02 -9.26
C PRO A 152 -6.64 -2.92 -8.06
N PHE A 153 -5.63 -3.60 -7.55
CA PHE A 153 -5.71 -4.16 -6.23
C PHE A 153 -5.78 -3.05 -5.18
N GLU A 154 -6.67 -3.19 -4.22
CA GLU A 154 -6.74 -2.32 -3.04
C GLU A 154 -7.04 -3.13 -1.78
N ALA A 155 -6.23 -2.91 -0.76
CA ALA A 155 -6.44 -3.52 0.56
C ALA A 155 -7.82 -3.20 1.18
N LEU A 156 -8.41 -2.06 0.81
CA LEU A 156 -9.75 -1.67 1.27
C LEU A 156 -10.90 -2.47 0.62
N ASP A 157 -10.65 -3.16 -0.50
CA ASP A 157 -11.64 -3.97 -1.21
C ASP A 157 -11.39 -5.48 -1.05
N PHE A 158 -10.22 -5.87 -0.58
CA PHE A 158 -9.89 -7.28 -0.40
C PHE A 158 -10.01 -7.71 1.08
N PRO A 159 -10.76 -8.76 1.45
CA PRO A 159 -11.39 -9.77 0.59
C PRO A 159 -12.82 -9.42 0.14
N TYR A 160 -13.41 -8.35 0.62
CA TYR A 160 -14.83 -8.03 0.41
C TYR A 160 -15.24 -8.01 -1.07
N GLY A 161 -14.42 -7.42 -1.95
CA GLY A 161 -14.68 -7.39 -3.39
C GLY A 161 -14.72 -8.77 -4.05
N VAL A 162 -13.84 -9.68 -3.62
CA VAL A 162 -13.85 -11.10 -4.07
C VAL A 162 -15.17 -11.76 -3.67
N LEU A 163 -15.59 -11.60 -2.43
CA LEU A 163 -16.81 -12.20 -1.89
C LEU A 163 -18.09 -11.61 -2.52
N GLN A 164 -18.03 -10.37 -2.99
CA GLN A 164 -19.10 -9.74 -3.78
C GLN A 164 -19.10 -10.20 -5.25
N GLY A 165 -18.20 -11.11 -5.63
CA GLY A 165 -18.11 -11.65 -6.99
C GLY A 165 -17.63 -10.63 -8.02
N ARG A 166 -16.79 -9.68 -7.64
CA ARG A 166 -16.22 -8.68 -8.56
C ARG A 166 -15.05 -9.21 -9.37
N TYR A 167 -14.37 -10.24 -8.89
CA TYR A 167 -13.10 -10.71 -9.43
C TYR A 167 -13.12 -12.19 -9.74
N ASN A 168 -12.36 -12.58 -10.73
CA ASN A 168 -12.06 -13.97 -11.06
C ASN A 168 -10.75 -14.37 -10.37
N PRO A 169 -10.55 -15.65 -10.03
CA PRO A 169 -9.25 -16.13 -9.57
C PRO A 169 -8.22 -16.07 -10.70
N VAL A 170 -7.04 -15.52 -10.41
CA VAL A 170 -5.94 -15.47 -11.40
C VAL A 170 -5.34 -16.86 -11.65
N SER A 171 -5.51 -17.80 -10.72
CA SER A 171 -5.13 -19.20 -10.87
C SER A 171 -5.84 -19.92 -12.02
N ASP A 172 -6.93 -19.36 -12.56
CA ASP A 172 -7.59 -19.89 -13.76
C ASP A 172 -6.82 -19.59 -15.06
N ILE A 173 -5.94 -18.60 -15.05
CA ILE A 173 -5.26 -18.10 -16.27
C ILE A 173 -3.73 -18.10 -16.19
N ILE A 174 -3.14 -18.24 -14.99
CA ILE A 174 -1.70 -18.35 -14.77
C ILE A 174 -1.37 -19.55 -13.88
N ASP A 175 -0.21 -20.16 -14.10
CA ASP A 175 0.31 -21.24 -13.24
C ASP A 175 0.97 -20.65 -11.99
N VAL A 176 0.15 -20.34 -10.96
CA VAL A 176 0.62 -19.77 -9.69
C VAL A 176 1.57 -20.67 -8.92
N GLU A 177 1.59 -21.97 -9.22
CA GLU A 177 2.51 -22.95 -8.62
C GLU A 177 3.83 -23.04 -9.39
N GLY A 178 3.94 -22.36 -10.52
CA GLY A 178 5.15 -22.33 -11.33
C GLY A 178 6.33 -21.66 -10.63
N PRO A 179 7.59 -22.02 -11.00
CA PRO A 179 8.80 -21.55 -10.32
C PRO A 179 9.00 -20.02 -10.39
N LYS A 180 8.42 -19.35 -11.34
CA LYS A 180 8.40 -17.90 -11.49
C LYS A 180 7.80 -17.18 -10.27
N TRP A 181 6.83 -17.83 -9.60
CA TRP A 181 6.12 -17.29 -8.45
C TRP A 181 6.72 -17.69 -7.09
N ASP A 182 7.83 -18.47 -7.08
CA ASP A 182 8.42 -18.98 -5.83
C ASP A 182 8.74 -17.85 -4.83
N GLY A 183 9.28 -16.75 -5.28
CA GLY A 183 9.60 -15.60 -4.41
C GLY A 183 8.36 -14.87 -3.86
N ALA A 184 7.23 -14.92 -4.57
CA ALA A 184 5.98 -14.30 -4.15
C ALA A 184 5.02 -15.25 -3.44
N ARG A 185 5.31 -16.57 -3.43
CA ARG A 185 4.37 -17.62 -3.01
C ARG A 185 3.83 -17.41 -1.59
N GLU A 186 4.69 -17.20 -0.61
CA GLU A 186 4.25 -16.98 0.78
C GLU A 186 3.31 -15.78 0.91
N MET A 187 3.54 -14.75 0.11
CA MET A 187 2.70 -13.57 0.08
C MET A 187 1.38 -13.86 -0.63
N MET A 188 1.40 -14.61 -1.74
CA MET A 188 0.20 -15.01 -2.48
C MET A 188 -0.69 -15.97 -1.67
N GLU A 189 -0.12 -16.85 -0.85
CA GLU A 189 -0.87 -17.73 0.05
C GLU A 189 -1.74 -16.95 1.03
N GLN A 190 -1.35 -15.76 1.44
CA GLN A 190 -2.16 -14.91 2.31
C GLN A 190 -3.46 -14.43 1.62
N PHE A 191 -3.51 -14.48 0.27
CA PHE A 191 -4.65 -14.04 -0.54
C PHE A 191 -5.39 -15.20 -1.21
N ARG A 192 -5.19 -16.41 -0.72
CA ARG A 192 -5.88 -17.61 -1.19
C ARG A 192 -7.19 -17.81 -0.42
N PHE A 193 -8.24 -18.21 -1.13
CA PHE A 193 -9.50 -18.70 -0.56
C PHE A 193 -9.86 -20.06 -1.18
N GLY A 194 -9.84 -21.11 -0.36
CA GLY A 194 -9.93 -22.48 -0.86
C GLY A 194 -8.72 -22.82 -1.73
N ASP A 195 -8.96 -23.23 -2.97
CA ASP A 195 -7.92 -23.52 -3.95
C ASP A 195 -7.62 -22.34 -4.89
N ASP A 196 -8.31 -21.21 -4.73
CA ASP A 196 -8.28 -20.08 -5.65
C ASP A 196 -7.37 -18.95 -5.18
N TYR A 197 -6.50 -18.47 -6.07
CA TYR A 197 -5.67 -17.27 -5.87
C TYR A 197 -6.27 -16.08 -6.64
N TYR A 198 -6.48 -14.97 -5.97
CA TYR A 198 -7.09 -13.77 -6.55
C TYR A 198 -6.10 -12.67 -6.88
N CYS A 199 -4.87 -12.77 -6.36
CA CYS A 199 -3.81 -11.79 -6.57
C CYS A 199 -2.55 -12.48 -7.09
N ALA A 200 -1.95 -11.91 -8.12
CA ALA A 200 -0.63 -12.28 -8.63
C ALA A 200 0.32 -11.12 -8.31
N PHE A 201 1.19 -11.30 -7.31
CA PHE A 201 2.12 -10.27 -6.90
C PHE A 201 3.39 -10.34 -7.74
N TYR A 202 3.64 -9.29 -8.50
CA TYR A 202 4.83 -9.16 -9.34
C TYR A 202 5.87 -8.22 -8.75
N GLU A 203 5.47 -7.38 -7.82
CA GLU A 203 6.36 -6.49 -7.06
C GLU A 203 5.98 -6.48 -5.59
N PHE A 204 6.97 -6.17 -4.77
CA PHE A 204 6.82 -6.01 -3.34
C PHE A 204 7.41 -4.66 -2.95
N SER A 205 6.64 -3.85 -2.24
CA SER A 205 7.13 -2.64 -1.60
C SER A 205 6.79 -2.62 -0.12
N LEU A 206 7.55 -1.86 0.65
CA LEU A 206 7.28 -1.66 2.06
C LEU A 206 6.12 -0.66 2.20
N ASN A 207 5.20 -0.91 3.13
CA ASN A 207 4.15 0.05 3.45
C ASN A 207 4.76 1.36 3.91
N ASN A 208 5.72 1.30 4.80
CA ASN A 208 6.53 2.43 5.22
C ASN A 208 8.01 2.04 5.40
N LEU A 209 8.87 3.04 5.15
CA LEU A 209 10.25 3.09 5.60
C LEU A 209 10.38 4.19 6.64
N MET A 210 11.36 4.08 7.52
CA MET A 210 11.77 5.16 8.41
C MET A 210 12.89 5.96 7.77
N TYR A 211 12.63 7.24 7.50
CA TYR A 211 13.61 8.20 7.01
C TYR A 211 14.22 8.94 8.19
N TYR A 212 15.54 9.08 8.22
CA TYR A 212 16.25 9.87 9.23
C TYR A 212 17.45 10.59 8.64
N LYS A 213 17.95 11.58 9.38
CA LYS A 213 19.19 12.30 9.03
C LYS A 213 20.35 11.73 9.83
N LYS A 214 21.44 11.36 9.13
CA LYS A 214 22.66 10.86 9.78
C LYS A 214 23.21 11.82 10.82
N SER A 215 23.24 13.13 10.50
CA SER A 215 23.71 14.15 11.43
C SER A 215 22.93 14.19 12.73
N ASN A 216 21.62 13.88 12.71
CA ASN A 216 20.81 13.81 13.93
C ASN A 216 21.19 12.62 14.81
N ILE A 217 21.43 11.46 14.21
CA ILE A 217 21.90 10.26 14.90
C ILE A 217 23.28 10.50 15.51
N GLU A 218 24.22 11.05 14.75
CA GLU A 218 25.56 11.41 15.21
C GLU A 218 25.51 12.41 16.36
N SER A 219 24.61 13.39 16.31
CA SER A 219 24.49 14.46 17.33
C SER A 219 24.12 13.96 18.71
N ILE A 220 23.40 12.84 18.80
CA ILE A 220 22.99 12.21 20.06
C ILE A 220 23.92 11.05 20.46
N GLY A 221 24.93 10.76 19.65
CA GLY A 221 25.98 9.78 19.97
C GLY A 221 25.48 8.34 20.11
N VAL A 222 24.54 7.94 19.27
CA VAL A 222 24.03 6.57 19.19
C VAL A 222 24.54 5.87 17.92
N GLU A 223 24.42 4.57 17.90
CA GLU A 223 24.70 3.77 16.71
C GLU A 223 23.67 4.03 15.63
N ASP A 224 24.08 3.98 14.37
CA ASP A 224 23.22 4.23 13.20
C ASP A 224 22.14 3.12 13.11
N PRO A 225 20.84 3.47 12.99
CA PRO A 225 19.76 2.51 12.86
C PRO A 225 19.94 1.52 11.71
N ARG A 226 20.56 1.96 10.60
CA ARG A 226 20.85 1.11 9.46
C ARG A 226 21.93 0.07 9.80
N GLU A 227 22.98 0.46 10.52
CA GLU A 227 24.02 -0.46 10.98
C GLU A 227 23.45 -1.47 12.01
N LEU A 228 22.55 -1.03 12.88
CA LEU A 228 21.81 -1.92 13.79
C LEU A 228 20.96 -2.93 13.03
N PHE A 229 20.28 -2.50 11.97
CA PHE A 229 19.51 -3.40 11.11
C PHE A 229 20.40 -4.47 10.46
N GLU A 230 21.53 -4.08 9.88
CA GLU A 230 22.49 -4.99 9.26
C GLU A 230 23.09 -6.01 10.24
N LYS A 231 23.16 -5.66 11.53
CA LYS A 231 23.56 -6.56 12.63
C LYS A 231 22.42 -7.42 13.18
N GLY A 232 21.18 -7.17 12.79
CA GLY A 232 20.00 -7.81 13.36
C GLY A 232 19.61 -7.30 14.76
N GLU A 233 20.12 -6.13 15.15
CA GLU A 233 19.94 -5.47 16.44
C GLU A 233 18.96 -4.28 16.37
N TRP A 234 18.37 -4.01 15.20
CA TRP A 234 17.35 -2.99 15.03
C TRP A 234 15.98 -3.50 15.45
N ASP A 235 15.66 -3.33 16.73
CA ASP A 235 14.43 -3.74 17.38
C ASP A 235 13.77 -2.61 18.18
N TRP A 236 12.63 -2.88 18.82
CA TRP A 236 11.91 -1.88 19.63
C TRP A 236 12.76 -1.29 20.75
N ASP A 237 13.62 -2.09 21.39
CA ASP A 237 14.44 -1.61 22.49
C ASP A 237 15.47 -0.59 21.99
N ALA A 238 16.14 -0.88 20.87
CA ALA A 238 17.07 0.05 20.22
C ALA A 238 16.36 1.31 19.75
N PHE A 239 15.19 1.16 19.09
CA PHE A 239 14.39 2.29 18.65
C PHE A 239 13.98 3.20 19.81
N LEU A 240 13.47 2.65 20.92
CA LEU A 240 13.05 3.42 22.09
C LEU A 240 14.24 4.07 22.81
N GLU A 241 15.40 3.42 22.89
CA GLU A 241 16.61 4.03 23.43
C GLU A 241 17.04 5.26 22.63
N ILE A 242 17.10 5.12 21.30
CA ILE A 242 17.45 6.23 20.39
C ILE A 242 16.42 7.35 20.51
N SER A 243 15.12 7.00 20.56
CA SER A 243 14.01 7.95 20.68
C SER A 243 14.12 8.81 21.95
N ARG A 244 14.38 8.19 23.09
CA ARG A 244 14.54 8.89 24.37
C ARG A 244 15.76 9.81 24.36
N LYS A 245 16.90 9.36 23.82
CA LYS A 245 18.09 10.21 23.67
C LYS A 245 17.83 11.42 22.77
N TRP A 246 17.06 11.21 21.69
CA TRP A 246 16.66 12.33 20.84
C TRP A 246 15.77 13.32 21.57
N GLN A 247 14.76 12.85 22.29
CA GLN A 247 13.86 13.70 23.07
C GLN A 247 14.62 14.49 24.14
N ASP A 248 15.58 13.86 24.82
CA ASP A 248 16.41 14.50 25.84
C ASP A 248 17.39 15.52 25.25
N SER A 249 17.65 15.53 23.96
CA SER A 249 18.59 16.45 23.29
C SER A 249 18.08 17.90 23.16
N GLY A 250 16.79 18.14 23.39
CA GLY A 250 16.22 19.49 23.31
C GLY A 250 14.73 19.58 23.57
N ALA A 251 14.23 20.79 23.71
CA ALA A 251 12.80 21.05 23.80
C ALA A 251 12.11 20.81 22.46
N ASP A 252 10.84 20.40 22.50
CA ASP A 252 9.99 20.15 21.31
C ASP A 252 10.57 19.11 20.34
N LYS A 253 11.24 18.10 20.90
CA LYS A 253 11.75 16.94 20.16
C LYS A 253 10.80 15.77 20.29
N TYR A 254 10.47 15.14 19.15
CA TYR A 254 9.62 13.98 19.04
C TYR A 254 10.37 12.88 18.25
N CYS A 255 9.99 11.64 18.44
CA CYS A 255 10.69 10.55 17.78
C CYS A 255 10.22 10.34 16.35
N VAL A 256 8.92 10.15 16.15
CA VAL A 256 8.37 9.73 14.86
C VAL A 256 7.14 10.52 14.44
N ASP A 257 7.06 10.84 13.15
CA ASP A 257 5.87 11.26 12.44
C ASP A 257 5.77 10.49 11.11
N GLY A 258 4.71 10.68 10.35
CA GLY A 258 4.52 10.05 9.05
C GLY A 258 3.19 9.30 8.93
N TYR A 259 3.01 8.56 7.84
CA TYR A 259 1.75 7.89 7.51
C TYR A 259 1.58 6.58 8.30
N ASN A 260 0.72 6.61 9.33
CA ASN A 260 0.28 5.45 10.11
C ASN A 260 1.41 4.49 10.57
N PRO A 261 2.51 4.99 11.16
CA PRO A 261 3.61 4.13 11.64
C PRO A 261 3.14 3.11 12.68
N GLU A 262 2.00 3.35 13.31
CA GLU A 262 1.37 2.44 14.26
C GLU A 262 1.09 1.07 13.64
N ASN A 263 0.69 1.03 12.37
CA ASN A 263 0.45 -0.23 11.66
C ASN A 263 1.73 -1.05 11.47
N ASP A 264 2.83 -0.38 11.17
CA ASP A 264 4.12 -1.04 10.96
C ASP A 264 4.68 -1.60 12.27
N PHE A 265 4.52 -0.87 13.39
CA PHE A 265 4.86 -1.40 14.71
C PHE A 265 4.02 -2.62 15.10
N MET A 266 2.71 -2.62 14.80
CA MET A 266 1.85 -3.77 15.07
C MET A 266 2.30 -5.00 14.28
N ILE A 267 2.53 -4.83 12.98
CA ILE A 267 2.93 -5.92 12.08
C ILE A 267 4.33 -6.47 12.38
N SER A 268 5.21 -5.67 12.97
CA SER A 268 6.57 -6.12 13.29
C SER A 268 6.63 -7.30 14.27
N THR A 269 5.50 -7.67 14.87
CA THR A 269 5.32 -8.89 15.67
C THR A 269 5.21 -10.17 14.84
N GLY A 270 4.92 -10.07 13.55
CA GLY A 270 4.58 -11.20 12.66
C GLY A 270 3.11 -11.62 12.72
N VAL A 271 2.29 -10.97 13.54
CA VAL A 271 0.86 -11.29 13.70
C VAL A 271 0.01 -10.10 13.26
N PRO A 272 -0.75 -10.20 12.15
CA PRO A 272 -1.69 -9.17 11.74
C PRO A 272 -2.88 -9.10 12.70
N MET A 273 -3.48 -7.93 12.87
CA MET A 273 -4.69 -7.78 13.67
C MET A 273 -5.83 -8.65 13.13
N ILE A 274 -5.96 -8.69 11.81
CA ILE A 274 -6.90 -9.57 11.10
C ILE A 274 -6.10 -10.38 10.09
N GLY A 275 -5.98 -11.67 10.36
CA GLY A 275 -5.27 -12.63 9.50
C GLY A 275 -6.21 -13.39 8.57
N ASN A 276 -5.63 -14.13 7.63
CA ASN A 276 -6.30 -15.15 6.83
C ASN A 276 -5.54 -16.47 7.02
N ASP A 277 -6.24 -17.54 7.40
CA ASP A 277 -5.66 -18.86 7.56
C ASP A 277 -5.82 -19.76 6.30
N GLY A 278 -6.26 -19.18 5.19
CA GLY A 278 -6.57 -19.85 3.93
C GLY A 278 -7.98 -20.42 3.84
N THR A 279 -8.71 -20.45 4.96
CA THR A 279 -10.10 -20.94 5.04
C THR A 279 -11.05 -19.91 5.61
N GLN A 280 -10.56 -18.95 6.38
CA GLN A 280 -11.34 -17.90 7.02
C GLN A 280 -10.46 -16.73 7.47
N LEU A 281 -11.07 -15.58 7.71
CA LEU A 281 -10.43 -14.50 8.43
C LEU A 281 -10.38 -14.79 9.93
N VAL A 282 -9.25 -14.45 10.56
CA VAL A 282 -9.00 -14.68 11.99
C VAL A 282 -8.85 -13.35 12.70
N ASN A 283 -9.60 -13.19 13.79
CA ASN A 283 -9.47 -12.06 14.70
C ASN A 283 -8.32 -12.31 15.69
N ASN A 284 -7.22 -11.58 15.52
CA ASN A 284 -6.03 -11.69 16.36
C ASN A 284 -5.93 -10.54 17.39
N LEU A 285 -6.99 -9.78 17.63
CA LEU A 285 -6.97 -8.64 18.55
C LEU A 285 -6.59 -9.01 20.00
N HIS A 286 -6.72 -10.29 20.37
CA HIS A 286 -6.29 -10.84 21.66
C HIS A 286 -5.06 -11.73 21.57
N ASP A 287 -4.39 -11.77 20.42
CA ASP A 287 -3.14 -12.50 20.33
C ASP A 287 -2.08 -11.84 21.22
N PRO A 288 -1.32 -12.60 22.03
CA PRO A 288 -0.29 -12.03 22.91
C PRO A 288 0.76 -11.18 22.19
N ALA A 289 1.05 -11.43 20.92
CA ALA A 289 1.96 -10.61 20.13
C ALA A 289 1.35 -9.25 19.78
N VAL A 290 0.07 -9.22 19.39
CA VAL A 290 -0.67 -7.99 19.14
C VAL A 290 -0.79 -7.17 20.42
N GLU A 291 -1.21 -7.78 21.53
CA GLU A 291 -1.28 -7.10 22.85
C GLU A 291 0.09 -6.55 23.28
N ARG A 292 1.18 -7.27 23.01
CA ARG A 292 2.55 -6.82 23.32
C ARG A 292 2.95 -5.57 22.50
N ALA A 293 2.59 -5.50 21.20
CA ALA A 293 2.86 -4.31 20.39
C ALA A 293 2.11 -3.09 20.91
N GLU A 294 0.87 -3.28 21.32
CA GLU A 294 0.05 -2.22 21.91
C GLU A 294 0.63 -1.69 23.22
N GLU A 295 1.04 -2.59 24.10
CA GLU A 295 1.56 -2.22 25.41
C GLU A 295 2.97 -1.62 25.33
N ASN A 296 3.86 -2.25 24.55
CA ASN A 296 5.28 -1.92 24.55
C ASN A 296 5.66 -0.87 23.51
N MET A 297 4.85 -0.68 22.48
CA MET A 297 5.12 0.33 21.47
C MET A 297 4.07 1.44 21.44
N LEU A 298 2.83 1.16 21.08
CA LEU A 298 1.84 2.24 20.90
C LEU A 298 1.56 3.00 22.20
N THR A 299 1.41 2.28 23.31
CA THR A 299 1.20 2.90 24.62
C THR A 299 2.44 3.67 25.09
N VAL A 300 3.65 3.20 24.80
CA VAL A 300 4.89 3.89 25.16
C VAL A 300 5.07 5.16 24.33
N LEU A 301 4.86 5.07 23.01
CA LEU A 301 4.92 6.24 22.13
C LEU A 301 3.99 7.37 22.60
N GLN A 302 2.81 7.01 23.09
CA GLN A 302 1.83 7.93 23.63
C GLN A 302 2.25 8.48 25.00
N LYS A 303 2.49 7.62 25.97
CA LYS A 303 2.78 8.02 27.37
C LYS A 303 4.06 8.81 27.52
N GLU A 304 5.08 8.49 26.73
CA GLU A 304 6.35 9.19 26.73
C GLU A 304 6.39 10.37 25.76
N ASN A 305 5.26 10.65 25.07
CA ASN A 305 5.13 11.73 24.10
C ASN A 305 6.22 11.69 23.01
N LEU A 306 6.53 10.47 22.52
CA LEU A 306 7.55 10.24 21.50
C LEU A 306 7.00 10.49 20.07
N ARG A 307 5.71 10.46 19.91
CA ARG A 307 5.02 10.71 18.65
C ARG A 307 4.79 12.21 18.46
N TYR A 308 4.96 12.73 17.22
CA TYR A 308 4.64 14.14 16.91
C TYR A 308 3.15 14.40 17.09
N PRO A 309 2.75 15.35 17.93
CA PRO A 309 1.34 15.61 18.28
C PRO A 309 0.64 16.39 17.16
N ARG A 310 0.33 15.75 16.05
CA ARG A 310 -0.29 16.37 14.86
C ARG A 310 -1.57 17.11 15.17
N HIS A 311 -2.41 16.56 16.03
CA HIS A 311 -3.70 17.15 16.38
C HIS A 311 -3.58 18.53 17.02
N GLU A 312 -2.51 18.76 17.77
CA GLU A 312 -2.25 20.04 18.44
C GLU A 312 -1.49 21.01 17.53
N LEU A 313 -0.54 20.49 16.76
CA LEU A 313 0.44 21.32 16.05
C LEU A 313 0.20 21.45 14.55
N ASN A 314 -0.52 20.53 13.91
CA ASN A 314 -0.63 20.48 12.45
C ASN A 314 -1.99 20.03 11.90
N GLY A 315 -3.07 20.14 12.67
CA GLY A 315 -4.43 19.87 12.19
C GLY A 315 -4.59 18.47 11.62
N TRP A 316 -4.02 17.46 12.27
CA TRP A 316 -4.03 16.02 11.89
C TRP A 316 -3.17 15.63 10.68
N SER A 317 -2.61 16.58 9.96
CA SER A 317 -1.75 16.29 8.81
C SER A 317 -0.36 15.87 9.27
N VAL A 318 0.27 14.95 8.53
CA VAL A 318 1.70 14.63 8.69
C VAL A 318 2.56 15.88 8.45
N ASN A 319 3.67 15.99 9.15
CA ASN A 319 4.49 17.19 9.09
C ASN A 319 5.94 16.92 8.70
N MET A 320 6.16 16.70 7.41
CA MET A 320 7.51 16.53 6.85
C MET A 320 8.43 17.72 7.17
N LYS A 321 7.86 18.93 7.31
CA LYS A 321 8.65 20.12 7.69
C LYS A 321 9.16 20.04 9.13
N ALA A 322 8.40 19.43 10.05
CA ALA A 322 8.87 19.19 11.41
C ALA A 322 10.10 18.26 11.40
N TRP A 323 10.07 17.21 10.58
CA TRP A 323 11.22 16.34 10.39
C TRP A 323 12.41 17.10 9.73
N ALA A 324 12.17 17.84 8.66
CA ALA A 324 13.21 18.63 8.00
C ALA A 324 13.88 19.66 8.92
N ASN A 325 13.14 20.21 9.91
CA ASN A 325 13.61 21.17 10.90
C ASN A 325 14.05 20.53 12.23
N ASP A 326 14.35 19.23 12.25
CA ASP A 326 14.87 18.51 13.41
C ASP A 326 13.94 18.48 14.63
N GLN A 327 12.63 18.59 14.42
CA GLN A 327 11.66 18.39 15.49
C GLN A 327 11.33 16.91 15.67
N THR A 328 11.25 16.13 14.57
CA THR A 328 11.12 14.68 14.61
C THR A 328 12.39 14.00 14.13
N LEU A 329 12.76 12.88 14.75
CA LEU A 329 13.93 12.10 14.36
C LEU A 329 13.66 11.28 13.12
N PHE A 330 12.55 10.51 13.14
CA PHE A 330 12.12 9.64 12.06
C PHE A 330 10.86 10.17 11.38
N TYR A 331 10.82 10.00 10.06
CA TYR A 331 9.62 10.22 9.26
C TYR A 331 9.24 8.92 8.56
N ALA A 332 8.02 8.44 8.78
CA ALA A 332 7.52 7.20 8.19
C ALA A 332 6.74 7.49 6.90
N ASP A 333 7.18 6.90 5.80
CA ASP A 333 6.49 7.01 4.51
C ASP A 333 6.77 5.80 3.62
N GLY A 334 5.80 5.46 2.76
CA GLY A 334 5.73 4.17 2.08
C GLY A 334 6.56 4.02 0.84
N SER A 335 7.13 5.06 0.29
CA SER A 335 7.78 4.91 -1.00
C SER A 335 8.90 5.90 -1.22
N LEU A 336 9.77 5.54 -2.13
CA LEU A 336 10.81 6.42 -2.64
C LEU A 336 10.23 7.69 -3.32
N TRP A 337 8.90 7.80 -3.53
CA TRP A 337 8.25 8.99 -4.08
C TRP A 337 8.54 10.26 -3.26
N VAL A 338 8.84 10.10 -1.98
CA VAL A 338 9.29 11.18 -1.10
C VAL A 338 10.46 11.95 -1.72
N PHE A 339 11.15 11.32 -2.65
CA PHE A 339 12.24 11.89 -3.43
C PHE A 339 11.85 12.25 -4.87
N GLU A 340 10.65 11.88 -5.32
CA GLU A 340 10.24 12.14 -6.69
C GLU A 340 9.96 13.62 -6.96
N GLY A 341 10.69 14.17 -7.93
CA GLY A 341 10.37 15.43 -8.58
C GLY A 341 10.39 16.68 -7.69
N ASN A 342 9.63 17.69 -8.11
CA ASN A 342 9.58 19.01 -7.49
C ASN A 342 8.82 19.08 -6.15
N SER A 343 8.25 17.98 -5.68
CA SER A 343 7.38 17.95 -4.50
C SER A 343 7.96 17.17 -3.31
N GLY A 344 9.00 16.35 -3.52
CA GLY A 344 9.53 15.45 -2.50
C GLY A 344 10.68 16.01 -1.65
N LEU A 345 11.26 15.13 -0.84
CA LEU A 345 12.41 15.41 0.02
C LEU A 345 13.66 15.82 -0.77
N ASN A 346 13.79 15.41 -2.02
CA ASN A 346 14.88 15.86 -2.88
C ASN A 346 14.89 17.39 -3.02
N ARG A 347 13.71 18.01 -3.06
CA ARG A 347 13.59 19.47 -2.98
C ARG A 347 14.11 20.02 -1.65
N PHE A 348 13.88 19.29 -0.55
CA PHE A 348 14.42 19.65 0.76
C PHE A 348 15.94 19.46 0.79
N ALA A 349 16.44 18.30 0.40
CA ALA A 349 17.88 18.04 0.35
C ALA A 349 18.61 19.10 -0.48
N THR A 350 18.11 19.40 -1.67
CA THR A 350 18.68 20.44 -2.55
C THR A 350 18.53 21.85 -1.95
N SER A 351 17.38 22.17 -1.36
CA SER A 351 17.08 23.48 -0.78
C SER A 351 17.90 23.74 0.48
N PHE A 352 18.19 22.72 1.27
CA PHE A 352 18.99 22.81 2.49
C PHE A 352 20.46 22.56 2.26
N GLY A 353 20.86 22.12 1.05
CA GLY A 353 22.25 21.80 0.72
C GLY A 353 22.82 20.64 1.52
N TRP A 354 21.98 19.65 1.84
CA TRP A 354 22.41 18.46 2.57
C TRP A 354 23.35 17.58 1.72
N PRO A 355 24.30 16.88 2.36
CA PRO A 355 25.05 15.82 1.68
C PRO A 355 24.14 14.76 1.06
N GLU A 356 24.61 14.09 0.04
CA GLU A 356 23.87 13.02 -0.67
C GLU A 356 23.36 11.92 0.27
N ASP A 357 24.18 11.55 1.27
CA ASP A 357 23.87 10.50 2.25
C ASP A 357 23.25 11.02 3.55
N GLU A 358 22.91 12.29 3.63
CA GLU A 358 22.31 12.84 4.85
C GLU A 358 20.99 12.16 5.18
N ILE A 359 20.17 11.92 4.16
CA ILE A 359 18.91 11.20 4.34
C ILE A 359 19.19 9.71 4.16
N THR A 360 18.87 8.95 5.17
CA THR A 360 19.02 7.49 5.18
C THR A 360 17.69 6.82 5.48
N ILE A 361 17.50 5.61 4.95
CA ILE A 361 16.32 4.79 5.15
C ILE A 361 16.65 3.54 5.96
N VAL A 362 15.68 3.09 6.73
CA VAL A 362 15.73 1.80 7.46
C VAL A 362 14.32 1.22 7.55
N PRO A 363 14.12 -0.10 7.51
CA PRO A 363 12.83 -0.72 7.82
C PRO A 363 12.37 -0.38 9.23
N PHE A 364 11.11 -0.58 9.54
CA PHE A 364 10.63 -0.47 10.93
C PHE A 364 11.36 -1.46 11.84
N PRO A 365 11.58 -1.10 13.11
CA PRO A 365 12.27 -2.00 14.05
C PRO A 365 11.39 -3.22 14.34
N LYS A 366 12.02 -4.40 14.42
CA LYS A 366 11.29 -5.63 14.73
C LYS A 366 10.88 -5.71 16.20
N ASP A 367 9.85 -6.47 16.49
CA ASP A 367 9.58 -6.96 17.85
C ASP A 367 10.79 -7.79 18.33
N PRO A 368 11.40 -7.52 19.50
CA PRO A 368 12.52 -8.30 19.99
C PRO A 368 12.20 -9.77 20.25
N GLN A 369 10.92 -10.15 20.32
CA GLN A 369 10.48 -11.54 20.48
C GLN A 369 10.11 -12.21 19.15
N ALA A 370 10.09 -11.46 18.04
CA ALA A 370 9.81 -12.02 16.72
C ALA A 370 11.01 -12.84 16.21
N ASP A 371 10.72 -13.94 15.53
CA ASP A 371 11.72 -14.85 14.97
C ASP A 371 12.27 -14.38 13.61
N ALA A 372 11.57 -13.43 12.96
CA ALA A 372 12.00 -12.79 11.73
C ALA A 372 11.78 -11.28 11.77
N HIS A 373 12.26 -10.55 10.75
CA HIS A 373 12.01 -9.13 10.59
C HIS A 373 10.75 -8.92 9.74
N TYR A 374 9.61 -8.90 10.41
CA TYR A 374 8.31 -8.74 9.76
C TYR A 374 8.04 -7.29 9.39
N VAL A 375 7.44 -7.09 8.23
CA VAL A 375 7.09 -5.76 7.70
C VAL A 375 5.69 -5.77 7.10
N LEU A 376 5.00 -4.64 7.23
CA LEU A 376 3.73 -4.47 6.53
C LEU A 376 4.02 -4.27 5.04
N ALA A 377 3.55 -5.22 4.24
CA ALA A 377 3.73 -5.20 2.82
C ALA A 377 2.65 -4.36 2.12
N LYS A 378 3.10 -3.59 1.13
CA LYS A 378 2.24 -3.05 0.09
C LYS A 378 2.52 -3.87 -1.17
N GLN A 379 1.48 -4.46 -1.71
CA GLN A 379 1.61 -5.32 -2.88
C GLN A 379 1.19 -4.58 -4.14
N ASP A 380 1.97 -4.71 -5.17
CA ASP A 380 1.57 -4.29 -6.49
C ASP A 380 1.00 -5.51 -7.23
N SER A 381 -0.31 -5.46 -7.43
CA SER A 381 -1.10 -6.49 -8.09
C SER A 381 -2.29 -5.85 -8.82
N LEU A 382 -2.82 -6.59 -9.75
CA LEU A 382 -4.02 -6.23 -10.50
C LEU A 382 -5.08 -7.31 -10.32
N MET A 383 -6.33 -6.88 -10.23
CA MET A 383 -7.48 -7.78 -10.07
C MET A 383 -8.08 -8.09 -11.45
N TRP A 384 -8.21 -9.37 -11.77
CA TRP A 384 -8.92 -9.81 -12.97
C TRP A 384 -10.43 -9.74 -12.74
N VAL A 385 -11.08 -8.85 -13.49
CA VAL A 385 -12.49 -8.50 -13.24
C VAL A 385 -13.45 -9.58 -13.74
N LYS A 386 -14.50 -9.83 -12.96
CA LYS A 386 -15.58 -10.73 -13.33
C LYS A 386 -16.32 -10.25 -14.58
N GLY A 387 -16.45 -11.15 -15.58
CA GLY A 387 -17.08 -10.83 -16.87
C GLY A 387 -16.11 -10.25 -17.91
N SER A 388 -14.80 -10.17 -17.60
CA SER A 388 -13.76 -9.95 -18.61
C SER A 388 -13.83 -11.03 -19.70
N ASP A 389 -13.67 -10.63 -20.94
CA ASP A 389 -13.64 -11.52 -22.11
C ASP A 389 -12.25 -11.66 -22.75
N ASN A 390 -11.20 -11.15 -22.07
CA ASN A 390 -9.81 -11.13 -22.52
C ASN A 390 -8.83 -11.86 -21.57
N PRO A 391 -9.06 -13.12 -21.22
CA PRO A 391 -8.18 -13.85 -20.31
C PRO A 391 -6.73 -13.96 -20.82
N ASN A 392 -6.54 -14.08 -22.13
CA ASN A 392 -5.20 -14.15 -22.73
C ASN A 392 -4.42 -12.85 -22.56
N GLY A 393 -5.06 -11.70 -22.79
CA GLY A 393 -4.42 -10.39 -22.58
C GLY A 393 -4.02 -10.18 -21.13
N VAL A 394 -4.89 -10.56 -20.19
CA VAL A 394 -4.60 -10.48 -18.75
C VAL A 394 -3.45 -11.39 -18.36
N ALA A 395 -3.47 -12.67 -18.79
CA ALA A 395 -2.40 -13.63 -18.49
C ALA A 395 -1.05 -13.16 -19.06
N ALA A 396 -1.01 -12.73 -20.31
CA ALA A 396 0.19 -12.19 -20.95
C ALA A 396 0.74 -10.97 -20.21
N TRP A 397 -0.15 -10.07 -19.76
CA TRP A 397 0.26 -8.88 -19.00
C TRP A 397 0.87 -9.23 -17.64
N LEU A 398 0.21 -10.09 -16.86
CA LEU A 398 0.74 -10.53 -15.55
C LEU A 398 2.07 -11.26 -15.70
N ASP A 399 2.21 -12.08 -16.74
CA ASP A 399 3.46 -12.78 -17.06
C ASP A 399 4.60 -11.79 -17.39
N CYS A 400 4.34 -10.78 -18.20
CA CYS A 400 5.30 -9.70 -18.47
C CYS A 400 5.65 -8.91 -17.22
N CYS A 401 4.68 -8.59 -16.35
CA CYS A 401 4.92 -7.87 -15.11
C CYS A 401 5.92 -8.63 -14.22
N VAL A 402 5.65 -9.90 -13.91
CA VAL A 402 6.53 -10.69 -13.04
C VAL A 402 7.88 -10.96 -13.69
N THR A 403 7.92 -11.24 -14.99
CA THR A 403 9.18 -11.51 -15.70
C THR A 403 10.09 -10.29 -15.71
N ALA A 404 9.56 -9.12 -16.06
CA ALA A 404 10.35 -7.90 -16.10
C ALA A 404 10.79 -7.42 -14.70
N SER A 405 9.92 -7.54 -13.69
CA SER A 405 10.23 -7.09 -12.32
C SER A 405 11.30 -7.94 -11.62
N GLN A 406 11.43 -9.21 -12.02
CA GLN A 406 12.42 -10.14 -11.45
C GLN A 406 13.72 -10.21 -12.24
N ASP A 407 13.77 -9.68 -13.46
CA ASP A 407 15.01 -9.72 -14.26
C ASP A 407 16.09 -8.85 -13.64
N PRO A 408 17.29 -9.41 -13.34
CA PRO A 408 18.37 -8.67 -12.67
C PRO A 408 18.89 -7.48 -13.48
N ALA A 409 18.95 -7.57 -14.82
CA ALA A 409 19.44 -6.50 -15.65
C ALA A 409 18.44 -5.33 -15.70
N VAL A 410 17.14 -5.64 -15.77
CA VAL A 410 16.06 -4.65 -15.69
C VAL A 410 16.08 -3.94 -14.34
N ARG A 411 16.23 -4.67 -13.23
CA ARG A 411 16.33 -4.09 -11.88
C ARG A 411 17.53 -3.16 -11.73
N GLU A 412 18.70 -3.55 -12.23
CA GLU A 412 19.89 -2.70 -12.20
C GLU A 412 19.74 -1.44 -13.08
N ALA A 413 19.12 -1.56 -14.25
CA ALA A 413 18.84 -0.42 -15.12
C ALA A 413 17.83 0.55 -14.47
N ALA A 414 16.76 0.03 -13.85
CA ALA A 414 15.79 0.82 -13.11
C ALA A 414 16.42 1.55 -11.92
N LYS A 415 17.29 0.88 -11.18
CA LYS A 415 18.06 1.46 -10.07
C LYS A 415 18.97 2.60 -10.55
N ALA A 416 19.68 2.41 -11.66
CA ALA A 416 20.53 3.45 -12.25
C ALA A 416 19.71 4.66 -12.68
N GLN A 417 18.52 4.44 -13.25
CA GLN A 417 17.59 5.50 -13.63
C GLN A 417 17.06 6.27 -12.41
N GLN A 418 16.69 5.58 -11.33
CA GLN A 418 16.28 6.24 -10.09
C GLN A 418 17.38 7.10 -9.49
N LYS A 419 18.61 6.62 -9.54
CA LYS A 419 19.79 7.40 -9.12
C LYS A 419 19.91 8.69 -9.91
N GLU A 420 19.82 8.61 -11.24
CA GLU A 420 19.94 9.76 -12.13
C GLU A 420 18.79 10.77 -11.94
N ASN A 421 17.56 10.26 -11.89
CA ASN A 421 16.36 11.11 -11.87
C ASN A 421 16.04 11.68 -10.47
N GLN A 422 16.36 10.96 -9.41
CA GLN A 422 15.91 11.28 -8.05
C GLN A 422 17.06 11.66 -7.11
N GLY A 423 18.32 11.42 -7.50
CA GLY A 423 19.50 11.79 -6.72
C GLY A 423 19.68 10.97 -5.44
N TRP A 424 19.19 9.72 -5.43
CA TRP A 424 19.45 8.78 -4.35
C TRP A 424 20.90 8.32 -4.31
N SER A 425 21.46 8.14 -3.12
CA SER A 425 22.76 7.50 -2.97
C SER A 425 22.70 6.01 -3.27
N ASP A 426 23.81 5.44 -3.73
CA ASP A 426 23.95 3.99 -3.90
C ASP A 426 23.67 3.26 -2.59
N TYR A 427 24.08 3.81 -1.44
CA TYR A 427 23.83 3.24 -0.12
C TYR A 427 22.34 3.00 0.17
N ASN A 428 21.47 3.94 -0.19
CA ASN A 428 20.03 3.79 -0.02
C ASN A 428 19.40 2.90 -1.10
N LEU A 429 19.79 3.08 -2.36
CA LEU A 429 19.23 2.31 -3.47
C LEU A 429 19.58 0.83 -3.37
N ASP A 430 20.84 0.48 -3.08
CA ASP A 430 21.27 -0.90 -2.92
C ASP A 430 20.43 -1.63 -1.89
N ALA A 431 20.20 -0.97 -0.77
CA ALA A 431 19.38 -1.50 0.28
C ALA A 431 17.90 -1.65 -0.09
N TYR A 432 17.33 -0.61 -0.68
CA TYR A 432 15.93 -0.66 -1.08
C TYR A 432 15.66 -1.78 -2.08
N TYR A 433 16.54 -1.93 -3.08
CA TYR A 433 16.43 -2.99 -4.09
C TYR A 433 16.70 -4.39 -3.52
N GLU A 434 17.56 -4.52 -2.49
CA GLU A 434 17.71 -5.78 -1.75
C GLU A 434 16.44 -6.11 -0.94
N TRP A 435 15.91 -5.13 -0.21
CA TRP A 435 14.72 -5.33 0.65
C TRP A 435 13.45 -5.61 -0.14
N THR A 436 13.34 -5.14 -1.35
CA THR A 436 12.18 -5.35 -2.24
C THR A 436 12.39 -6.45 -3.29
N ASP A 437 13.50 -7.19 -3.23
CA ASP A 437 13.73 -8.35 -4.07
C ASP A 437 13.03 -9.57 -3.48
N LEU A 438 11.95 -10.01 -4.08
CA LEU A 438 11.15 -11.15 -3.62
C LEU A 438 11.96 -12.43 -3.37
N ASN A 439 13.10 -12.58 -4.07
CA ASN A 439 13.95 -13.78 -3.97
C ASN A 439 15.12 -13.64 -2.97
N LYS A 440 15.39 -12.43 -2.45
CA LYS A 440 16.59 -12.15 -1.64
C LYS A 440 16.31 -11.37 -0.37
N THR A 441 15.14 -10.78 -0.25
CA THR A 441 14.82 -9.90 0.88
C THR A 441 15.06 -10.56 2.24
N PRO A 442 15.72 -9.86 3.17
CA PRO A 442 15.84 -10.32 4.55
C PRO A 442 14.56 -10.05 5.38
N LEU A 443 13.55 -9.46 4.74
CA LEU A 443 12.30 -9.05 5.38
C LEU A 443 11.21 -10.09 5.09
N THR A 444 10.30 -10.26 6.03
CA THR A 444 9.13 -11.14 5.88
C THR A 444 7.87 -10.30 5.74
N PRO A 445 7.28 -10.23 4.53
CA PRO A 445 6.09 -9.43 4.29
C PRO A 445 4.84 -10.06 4.90
N ILE A 446 4.10 -9.25 5.66
CA ILE A 446 2.81 -9.63 6.24
C ILE A 446 1.74 -8.67 5.72
N PHE A 447 0.56 -9.21 5.43
CA PHE A 447 -0.61 -8.43 5.08
C PHE A 447 -1.64 -8.45 6.23
N ASP A 448 -2.29 -7.29 6.48
CA ASP A 448 -3.36 -7.17 7.49
C ASP A 448 -4.70 -6.91 6.77
N PHE A 449 -5.62 -7.85 6.90
CA PHE A 449 -6.93 -7.82 6.23
C PHE A 449 -7.93 -6.84 6.84
N LYS A 450 -7.55 -6.12 7.89
CA LYS A 450 -8.41 -5.13 8.56
C LYS A 450 -9.01 -4.09 7.62
N GLY A 451 -8.28 -3.71 6.56
CA GLY A 451 -8.76 -2.75 5.56
C GLY A 451 -9.98 -3.22 4.78
N GLY A 452 -10.10 -4.51 4.53
CA GLY A 452 -11.14 -5.12 3.72
C GLY A 452 -12.39 -5.58 4.46
N LEU A 453 -12.62 -5.14 5.68
CA LEU A 453 -13.77 -5.52 6.49
C LEU A 453 -15.07 -4.71 6.20
N GLY A 454 -15.17 -4.06 5.06
CA GLY A 454 -16.36 -3.33 4.65
C GLY A 454 -16.65 -2.10 5.52
N ALA A 455 -17.89 -1.96 6.01
CA ALA A 455 -18.32 -0.74 6.70
C ALA A 455 -17.53 -0.39 7.98
N VAL A 456 -16.91 -1.37 8.64
CA VAL A 456 -16.08 -1.14 9.85
C VAL A 456 -14.69 -0.62 9.53
N SER A 457 -14.30 -0.66 8.25
CA SER A 457 -13.01 -0.16 7.74
C SER A 457 -13.18 0.97 6.72
N ASP A 458 -14.41 1.38 6.41
CA ASP A 458 -14.68 2.45 5.43
C ASP A 458 -14.08 3.77 5.91
N GLY A 459 -13.07 4.24 5.15
CA GLY A 459 -12.34 5.47 5.46
C GLY A 459 -13.16 6.77 5.29
N SER A 460 -14.42 6.69 4.85
CA SER A 460 -15.31 7.85 4.75
C SER A 460 -15.87 8.30 6.12
N ALA A 461 -15.84 7.43 7.14
CA ALA A 461 -16.23 7.76 8.50
C ALA A 461 -14.98 8.15 9.31
N CYS A 462 -14.95 9.35 9.88
CA CYS A 462 -13.81 9.86 10.66
C CYS A 462 -13.48 9.03 11.92
N GLU A 463 -14.29 8.05 12.29
CA GLU A 463 -14.15 7.22 13.48
C GLU A 463 -14.66 5.80 13.23
N ASN A 464 -14.11 5.10 12.23
CA ASN A 464 -14.46 3.70 12.07
C ASN A 464 -13.74 2.82 13.12
N PRO A 465 -14.29 1.64 13.46
CA PRO A 465 -13.72 0.75 14.48
C PRO A 465 -12.24 0.41 14.26
N ILE A 466 -11.84 0.16 13.03
CA ILE A 466 -10.44 -0.18 12.69
C ILE A 466 -9.52 1.02 12.90
N GLN A 467 -9.91 2.20 12.42
CA GLN A 467 -9.12 3.41 12.61
C GLN A 467 -8.99 3.79 14.09
N SER A 468 -10.05 3.55 14.85
CA SER A 468 -10.04 3.76 16.28
C SER A 468 -8.98 2.93 16.98
N LEU A 469 -8.79 1.67 16.58
CA LEU A 469 -7.76 0.80 17.15
C LEU A 469 -6.34 1.17 16.74
N THR A 470 -6.14 1.67 15.53
CA THR A 470 -4.80 1.95 15.01
C THR A 470 -4.34 3.40 15.19
N ASN A 471 -5.27 4.35 15.30
CA ASN A 471 -4.96 5.77 15.37
C ASN A 471 -5.45 6.48 16.64
N LEU A 472 -6.43 5.94 17.36
CA LEU A 472 -7.10 6.65 18.45
C LEU A 472 -6.35 6.64 19.78
N VAL A 473 -5.55 5.63 20.05
CA VAL A 473 -4.59 5.68 21.20
C VAL A 473 -3.76 6.96 21.10
N TYR A 474 -3.57 7.41 19.90
CA TYR A 474 -2.85 8.56 19.48
C TYR A 474 -3.70 9.85 19.47
N LEU A 475 -4.98 9.74 19.11
CA LEU A 475 -5.88 10.88 18.91
C LEU A 475 -6.52 11.37 20.20
N THR A 476 -6.92 10.50 21.11
CA THR A 476 -7.75 10.87 22.26
C THR A 476 -6.99 10.97 23.60
N GLY A 477 -5.76 10.45 23.70
CA GLY A 477 -4.87 10.59 24.86
C GLY A 477 -5.35 9.97 26.17
N ASP A 478 -6.64 9.78 26.36
CA ASP A 478 -7.26 9.43 27.64
C ASP A 478 -7.73 7.97 27.71
N GLN A 479 -7.85 7.27 26.59
CA GLN A 479 -8.32 5.88 26.56
C GLN A 479 -7.14 4.91 26.42
N SER A 480 -7.19 3.81 27.13
CA SER A 480 -6.26 2.71 26.91
C SER A 480 -6.69 1.90 25.68
N TYR A 481 -5.73 1.26 25.03
CA TYR A 481 -6.02 0.34 23.92
C TYR A 481 -7.05 -0.74 24.32
N THR A 482 -6.92 -1.33 25.50
CA THR A 482 -7.86 -2.33 26.02
C THR A 482 -9.30 -1.80 26.07
N GLN A 483 -9.49 -0.50 26.40
CA GLN A 483 -10.80 0.11 26.39
C GLN A 483 -11.34 0.26 24.97
N LEU A 484 -10.51 0.79 24.06
CA LEU A 484 -10.88 0.96 22.65
C LEU A 484 -11.18 -0.40 21.98
N ARG A 485 -10.37 -1.42 22.25
CA ARG A 485 -10.63 -2.78 21.78
C ARG A 485 -11.99 -3.27 22.28
N GLY A 486 -12.26 -3.19 23.57
CA GLY A 486 -13.55 -3.62 24.13
C GLY A 486 -14.77 -2.86 23.55
N GLU A 487 -14.58 -1.64 23.11
CA GLU A 487 -15.62 -0.82 22.48
C GLU A 487 -15.89 -1.22 21.01
N HIS A 488 -14.85 -1.52 20.25
CA HIS A 488 -14.92 -1.70 18.79
C HIS A 488 -14.90 -3.16 18.33
N GLU A 489 -14.31 -4.07 19.10
CA GLU A 489 -14.20 -5.49 18.75
C GLU A 489 -15.52 -6.17 18.40
N PRO A 490 -16.67 -5.92 19.09
CA PRO A 490 -17.92 -6.55 18.71
C PRO A 490 -18.37 -6.24 17.27
N ALA A 491 -18.10 -5.02 16.78
CA ALA A 491 -18.41 -4.64 15.41
C ALA A 491 -17.43 -5.26 14.41
N ILE A 492 -16.16 -5.31 14.77
CA ILE A 492 -15.10 -5.95 13.97
C ILE A 492 -15.38 -7.44 13.85
N GLN A 493 -15.68 -8.13 14.96
CA GLN A 493 -16.00 -9.56 14.94
C GLN A 493 -17.22 -9.86 14.08
N ALA A 494 -18.28 -9.04 14.17
CA ALA A 494 -19.47 -9.21 13.34
C ALA A 494 -19.16 -9.09 11.84
N ALA A 495 -18.26 -8.19 11.44
CA ALA A 495 -17.81 -8.06 10.05
C ALA A 495 -16.97 -9.27 9.60
N ILE A 496 -16.10 -9.78 10.48
CA ILE A 496 -15.33 -11.01 10.22
C ILE A 496 -16.27 -12.21 10.05
N ASP A 497 -17.27 -12.37 10.94
CA ASP A 497 -18.24 -13.46 10.89
C ASP A 497 -19.04 -13.40 9.59
N GLU A 498 -19.49 -12.22 9.16
CA GLU A 498 -20.17 -12.03 7.87
C GLU A 498 -19.28 -12.47 6.69
N ILE A 499 -18.04 -12.05 6.67
CA ILE A 499 -17.08 -12.42 5.62
C ILE A 499 -16.83 -13.93 5.62
N ASN A 500 -16.65 -14.54 6.79
CA ASN A 500 -16.43 -15.98 6.93
C ASN A 500 -17.65 -16.80 6.49
N GLU A 501 -18.88 -16.29 6.66
CA GLU A 501 -20.06 -16.92 6.08
C GLU A 501 -20.06 -16.92 4.54
N TYR A 502 -19.50 -15.88 3.92
CA TYR A 502 -19.34 -15.84 2.45
C TYR A 502 -18.25 -16.81 2.00
N ILE A 503 -17.09 -16.82 2.65
CA ILE A 503 -15.98 -17.74 2.35
C ILE A 503 -16.48 -19.20 2.40
N ALA A 504 -17.20 -19.56 3.45
CA ALA A 504 -17.78 -20.90 3.61
C ALA A 504 -18.79 -21.31 2.51
N LYS A 505 -19.36 -20.34 1.79
CA LYS A 505 -20.27 -20.63 0.65
C LYS A 505 -19.55 -20.76 -0.68
N MET A 506 -18.28 -20.31 -0.77
CA MET A 506 -17.45 -20.47 -1.95
C MET A 506 -16.75 -21.84 -1.98
N SER A 507 -16.50 -22.45 -0.83
CA SER A 507 -15.98 -23.80 -0.64
C SER A 507 -17.06 -24.86 -0.88
#